data_8834003a34fb330a6846d0d31f572fc6
#
_entry.id   8834003a34fb330a6846d0d31f572fc6
#
_cell.length_a   1.000
_cell.length_b   1.000
_cell.length_c   1.000
_cell.angle_alpha   90.00
_cell.angle_beta   90.00
_cell.angle_gamma   90.00
#
_symmetry.space_group_name_H-M   'P 1'
#
loop_
_entity.id
_entity.type
_entity.pdbx_description
1 polymer ?
#
loop_
_entity_poly.entity_id
_entity_poly.type
_entity_poly.pdbx_seq_one_letter_code
_entity_poly.pdbx_strand_id
1 'polypeptide(L)'
;PPHNLNEVVDACLHLLKNPQATLEELMEIVPAPDFPTAGIIYGLSGVREGYRTGRGRVVMRAKCHFEDIDRGQRQAIIVDEIPYQVNKKTLLERIAELVHEKKLEGISHIQDESDKSGMRVVIELKRGEVPEVVLNNLYKQTQLQDTFGINMVALIDGQPRLCNLKQLLEIFLEHRREVVTRRTVFELR
;
A
#
# COMPACT_ATOMS: atom_id res chain seq x y z
N PRO A 1 1.84 -8.29 -4.00
CA PRO A 1 1.21 -7.36 -3.06
C PRO A 1 -0.19 -7.84 -2.66
N PRO A 2 -0.68 -7.47 -1.46
CA PRO A 2 -2.06 -7.73 -1.05
C PRO A 2 -3.06 -7.02 -1.95
N HIS A 3 -4.22 -7.64 -2.16
CA HIS A 3 -5.30 -7.10 -2.98
C HIS A 3 -6.65 -7.21 -2.28
N ASN A 4 -7.59 -6.38 -2.67
CA ASN A 4 -8.96 -6.47 -2.23
C ASN A 4 -9.64 -7.69 -2.86
N LEU A 5 -10.19 -8.57 -2.04
CA LEU A 5 -10.80 -9.82 -2.50
C LEU A 5 -11.97 -9.59 -3.46
N ASN A 6 -12.84 -8.61 -3.16
CA ASN A 6 -14.00 -8.32 -4.01
C ASN A 6 -13.56 -7.83 -5.40
N GLU A 7 -12.56 -6.95 -5.46
CA GLU A 7 -12.02 -6.48 -6.74
C GLU A 7 -11.43 -7.62 -7.56
N VAL A 8 -10.66 -8.51 -6.94
CA VAL A 8 -10.08 -9.68 -7.63
C VAL A 8 -11.15 -10.63 -8.11
N VAL A 9 -12.15 -10.91 -7.30
CA VAL A 9 -13.29 -11.78 -7.70
C VAL A 9 -14.07 -11.13 -8.84
N ASP A 10 -14.33 -9.84 -8.79
CA ASP A 10 -15.02 -9.12 -9.86
C ASP A 10 -14.22 -9.14 -11.17
N ALA A 11 -12.90 -9.01 -11.10
CA ALA A 11 -12.03 -9.15 -12.26
C ALA A 11 -12.08 -10.57 -12.85
N CYS A 12 -12.07 -11.60 -12.01
CA CYS A 12 -12.25 -12.99 -12.44
C CYS A 12 -13.59 -13.22 -13.14
N LEU A 13 -14.68 -12.70 -12.57
CA LEU A 13 -16.02 -12.79 -13.17
C LEU A 13 -16.10 -12.07 -14.51
N HIS A 14 -15.51 -10.89 -14.60
CA HIS A 14 -15.43 -10.15 -15.86
C HIS A 14 -14.66 -10.92 -16.94
N LEU A 15 -13.55 -11.53 -16.57
CA LEU A 15 -12.72 -12.33 -17.48
C LEU A 15 -13.41 -13.63 -17.91
N LEU A 16 -14.20 -14.26 -17.02
CA LEU A 16 -15.02 -15.42 -17.37
C LEU A 16 -16.10 -15.11 -18.41
N LYS A 17 -16.75 -13.95 -18.26
CA LYS A 17 -17.78 -13.48 -19.21
C LYS A 17 -17.18 -12.94 -20.50
N ASN A 18 -15.99 -12.39 -20.45
CA ASN A 18 -15.28 -11.80 -21.57
C ASN A 18 -13.82 -12.24 -21.57
N PRO A 19 -13.48 -13.41 -22.13
CA PRO A 19 -12.10 -13.91 -22.16
C PRO A 19 -11.14 -13.01 -22.95
N GLN A 20 -11.66 -12.15 -23.82
CA GLN A 20 -10.86 -11.20 -24.60
C GLN A 20 -10.71 -9.84 -23.91
N ALA A 21 -11.13 -9.71 -22.65
CA ALA A 21 -10.97 -8.50 -21.87
C ALA A 21 -9.50 -8.05 -21.87
N THR A 22 -9.29 -6.75 -22.05
CA THR A 22 -7.96 -6.18 -22.05
C THR A 22 -7.40 -6.03 -20.63
N LEU A 23 -6.08 -5.89 -20.53
CA LEU A 23 -5.44 -5.61 -19.25
C LEU A 23 -5.96 -4.30 -18.65
N GLU A 24 -6.19 -3.29 -19.47
CA GLU A 24 -6.74 -2.00 -19.07
C GLU A 24 -8.14 -2.12 -18.45
N GLU A 25 -9.03 -2.94 -19.02
CA GLU A 25 -10.35 -3.23 -18.43
C GLU A 25 -10.23 -3.87 -17.05
N LEU A 26 -9.30 -4.82 -16.89
CA LEU A 26 -9.05 -5.45 -15.60
C LEU A 26 -8.47 -4.49 -14.57
N MET A 27 -7.65 -3.54 -15.00
CA MET A 27 -7.08 -2.50 -14.15
C MET A 27 -8.11 -1.48 -13.69
N GLU A 28 -9.22 -1.31 -14.40
CA GLU A 28 -10.35 -0.50 -13.93
C GLU A 28 -11.08 -1.18 -12.76
N ILE A 29 -11.12 -2.51 -12.75
CA ILE A 29 -11.75 -3.30 -11.68
C ILE A 29 -10.81 -3.48 -10.49
N VAL A 30 -9.52 -3.70 -10.75
CA VAL A 30 -8.45 -3.81 -9.75
C VAL A 30 -7.50 -2.63 -9.94
N PRO A 31 -7.82 -1.45 -9.42
CA PRO A 31 -7.06 -0.25 -9.72
C PRO A 31 -5.66 -0.23 -9.11
N ALA A 32 -5.48 -0.88 -7.96
CA ALA A 32 -4.23 -0.92 -7.22
C ALA A 32 -4.22 -2.03 -6.15
N PRO A 33 -3.06 -2.36 -5.59
CA PRO A 33 -2.99 -3.16 -4.37
C PRO A 33 -3.80 -2.54 -3.23
N ASP A 34 -4.29 -3.37 -2.33
CA ASP A 34 -5.03 -2.98 -1.13
C ASP A 34 -4.27 -3.47 0.11
N PHE A 35 -3.54 -2.58 0.74
CA PHE A 35 -2.69 -2.93 1.87
C PHE A 35 -3.50 -3.02 3.17
N PRO A 36 -3.29 -4.04 4.02
CA PRO A 36 -4.04 -4.21 5.27
C PRO A 36 -3.79 -3.11 6.28
N THR A 37 -2.70 -2.37 6.14
CA THR A 37 -2.34 -1.22 6.99
C THR A 37 -2.84 0.10 6.44
N ALA A 38 -3.63 0.06 5.35
CA ALA A 38 -4.14 1.23 4.65
C ALA A 38 -3.02 2.16 4.12
N GLY A 39 -3.07 3.46 4.38
CA GLY A 39 -2.14 4.42 3.80
C GLY A 39 -2.61 4.93 2.44
N ILE A 40 -1.74 5.61 1.75
CA ILE A 40 -2.03 6.23 0.45
C ILE A 40 -1.02 5.73 -0.58
N ILE A 41 -1.51 5.29 -1.73
CA ILE A 41 -0.66 5.06 -2.90
C ILE A 41 -0.51 6.39 -3.63
N TYR A 42 0.73 6.85 -3.73
CA TYR A 42 1.05 8.13 -4.34
C TYR A 42 1.45 7.95 -5.80
N GLY A 43 0.49 8.19 -6.69
CA GLY A 43 0.63 7.97 -8.12
C GLY A 43 0.40 6.52 -8.54
N LEU A 44 -0.08 6.30 -9.76
CA LEU A 44 -0.45 4.99 -10.28
C LEU A 44 0.52 4.44 -11.33
N SER A 45 1.56 5.19 -11.68
CA SER A 45 2.51 4.76 -12.73
C SER A 45 3.20 3.43 -12.41
N GLY A 46 3.67 3.28 -11.17
CA GLY A 46 4.31 2.05 -10.71
C GLY A 46 3.36 0.87 -10.61
N VAL A 47 2.10 1.11 -10.24
CA VAL A 47 1.05 0.08 -10.23
C VAL A 47 0.76 -0.40 -11.65
N ARG A 48 0.58 0.53 -12.59
CA ARG A 48 0.32 0.21 -13.99
C ARG A 48 1.47 -0.57 -14.62
N GLU A 49 2.70 -0.15 -14.35
CA GLU A 49 3.89 -0.89 -14.79
C GLU A 49 3.91 -2.30 -14.20
N GLY A 50 3.67 -2.44 -12.90
CA GLY A 50 3.59 -3.72 -12.22
C GLY A 50 2.55 -4.65 -12.81
N TYR A 51 1.36 -4.15 -13.11
CA TYR A 51 0.28 -4.94 -13.71
C TYR A 51 0.53 -5.31 -15.17
N ARG A 52 1.29 -4.50 -15.91
CA ARG A 52 1.65 -4.77 -17.31
C ARG A 52 2.82 -5.71 -17.47
N THR A 53 3.83 -5.57 -16.62
CA THR A 53 5.10 -6.28 -16.76
C THR A 53 5.36 -7.33 -15.69
N GLY A 54 4.59 -7.31 -14.61
CA GLY A 54 4.82 -8.12 -13.42
C GLY A 54 5.79 -7.49 -12.42
N ARG A 55 6.44 -6.40 -12.76
CA ARG A 55 7.38 -5.66 -11.90
C ARG A 55 7.09 -4.16 -11.93
N GLY A 56 7.03 -3.56 -10.75
CA GLY A 56 6.81 -2.13 -10.62
C GLY A 56 7.13 -1.64 -9.21
N ARG A 57 7.24 -0.33 -9.05
CA ARG A 57 7.50 0.30 -7.76
C ARG A 57 6.31 1.16 -7.35
N VAL A 58 5.63 0.74 -6.32
CA VAL A 58 4.49 1.48 -5.74
C VAL A 58 5.03 2.41 -4.67
N VAL A 59 4.75 3.70 -4.78
CA VAL A 59 5.07 4.68 -3.74
C VAL A 59 3.92 4.76 -2.76
N MET A 60 4.21 4.48 -1.49
CA MET A 60 3.23 4.51 -0.40
C MET A 60 3.55 5.70 0.50
N ARG A 61 2.52 6.39 0.96
CA ARG A 61 2.61 7.46 1.95
C ARG A 61 1.75 7.19 3.16
N ALA A 62 2.21 7.64 4.31
CA ALA A 62 1.39 7.73 5.50
C ALA A 62 0.20 8.65 5.27
N LYS A 63 -0.93 8.34 5.87
CA LYS A 63 -2.08 9.23 5.93
C LYS A 63 -1.95 10.11 7.15
N CYS A 64 -1.92 11.40 6.93
CA CYS A 64 -1.73 12.41 7.96
C CYS A 64 -2.79 13.50 7.86
N HIS A 65 -3.06 14.13 8.99
CA HIS A 65 -3.83 15.36 9.06
C HIS A 65 -3.18 16.32 10.06
N PHE A 66 -3.63 17.56 10.09
CA PHE A 66 -3.09 18.58 10.98
C PHE A 66 -4.13 18.94 12.04
N GLU A 67 -3.65 19.17 13.25
CA GLU A 67 -4.46 19.65 14.36
C GLU A 67 -3.80 20.87 15.01
N ASP A 68 -4.62 21.78 15.51
CA ASP A 68 -4.16 22.89 16.32
C ASP A 68 -3.90 22.43 17.75
N ILE A 69 -2.79 22.88 18.33
CA ILE A 69 -2.43 22.64 19.73
C ILE A 69 -2.10 23.98 20.40
N ASP A 70 -1.95 23.98 21.72
CA ASP A 70 -1.68 25.20 22.50
C ASP A 70 -2.62 26.36 22.18
N ARG A 71 -3.92 26.09 22.14
CA ARG A 71 -4.97 27.09 21.83
C ARG A 71 -4.77 27.78 20.48
N GLY A 72 -4.29 27.03 19.47
CA GLY A 72 -4.05 27.52 18.12
C GLY A 72 -2.71 28.21 17.88
N GLN A 73 -1.83 28.25 18.88
CA GLN A 73 -0.50 28.85 18.73
C GLN A 73 0.50 27.97 17.98
N ARG A 74 0.31 26.65 18.06
CA ARG A 74 1.13 25.67 17.36
C ARG A 74 0.24 24.68 16.63
N GLN A 75 0.83 23.91 15.71
CA GLN A 75 0.16 22.83 15.03
C GLN A 75 0.91 21.51 15.25
N ALA A 76 0.20 20.42 15.07
CA ALA A 76 0.75 19.07 15.10
C ALA A 76 0.38 18.33 13.82
N ILE A 77 1.29 17.46 13.38
CA ILE A 77 1.01 16.47 12.34
C ILE A 77 0.57 15.19 13.05
N ILE A 78 -0.63 14.73 12.71
CA ILE A 78 -1.17 13.48 13.23
C ILE A 78 -1.02 12.42 12.14
N VAL A 79 -0.33 11.34 12.47
CA VAL A 79 -0.19 10.19 11.58
C VAL A 79 -1.27 9.17 11.92
N ASP A 80 -2.20 8.96 11.01
CA ASP A 80 -3.34 8.04 11.17
C ASP A 80 -3.04 6.64 10.65
N GLU A 81 -2.27 6.55 9.56
CA GLU A 81 -1.90 5.31 8.91
C GLU A 81 -0.46 5.40 8.41
N ILE A 82 0.28 4.30 8.47
CA ILE A 82 1.66 4.21 7.99
C ILE A 82 1.76 3.26 6.81
N PRO A 83 2.79 3.39 5.95
CA PRO A 83 2.99 2.49 4.82
C PRO A 83 3.09 1.02 5.25
N TYR A 84 2.65 0.14 4.36
CA TYR A 84 2.74 -1.32 4.55
C TYR A 84 4.19 -1.76 4.81
N GLN A 85 4.36 -2.67 5.78
CA GLN A 85 5.67 -3.20 6.21
C GLN A 85 6.60 -2.18 6.90
N VAL A 86 6.11 -1.01 7.24
CA VAL A 86 6.86 -0.05 8.05
C VAL A 86 6.56 -0.29 9.53
N ASN A 87 7.61 -0.45 10.32
CA ASN A 87 7.50 -0.60 11.76
C ASN A 87 7.37 0.78 12.43
N LYS A 88 6.31 0.98 13.19
CA LYS A 88 6.02 2.24 13.88
C LYS A 88 7.15 2.67 14.81
N LYS A 89 7.63 1.77 15.64
CA LYS A 89 8.70 2.06 16.62
C LYS A 89 9.97 2.54 15.91
N THR A 90 10.43 1.79 14.92
CA THR A 90 11.62 2.14 14.15
C THR A 90 11.46 3.46 13.42
N LEU A 91 10.27 3.72 12.88
CA LEU A 91 9.94 5.00 12.23
C LEU A 91 10.06 6.16 13.20
N LEU A 92 9.49 6.05 14.40
CA LEU A 92 9.55 7.11 15.42
C LEU A 92 10.97 7.33 15.94
N GLU A 93 11.71 6.27 16.17
CA GLU A 93 13.13 6.34 16.55
C GLU A 93 13.95 7.05 15.47
N ARG A 94 13.70 6.77 14.20
CA ARG A 94 14.40 7.44 13.10
C ARG A 94 14.06 8.92 12.99
N ILE A 95 12.80 9.28 13.17
CA ILE A 95 12.39 10.70 13.20
C ILE A 95 13.09 11.43 14.35
N ALA A 96 13.08 10.86 15.55
CA ALA A 96 13.74 11.43 16.72
C ALA A 96 15.25 11.60 16.51
N GLU A 97 15.91 10.62 15.92
CA GLU A 97 17.32 10.68 15.56
C GLU A 97 17.62 11.84 14.61
N LEU A 98 16.82 11.99 13.54
CA LEU A 98 16.98 13.07 12.56
C LEU A 98 16.75 14.47 13.18
N VAL A 99 15.82 14.57 14.12
CA VAL A 99 15.59 15.81 14.89
C VAL A 99 16.80 16.12 15.77
N HIS A 100 17.32 15.13 16.46
CA HIS A 100 18.51 15.28 17.30
C HIS A 100 19.74 15.69 16.49
N GLU A 101 19.93 15.12 15.31
CA GLU A 101 21.00 15.44 14.38
C GLU A 101 20.78 16.76 13.62
N LYS A 102 19.68 17.46 13.87
CA LYS A 102 19.29 18.71 13.18
C LYS A 102 19.12 18.57 11.67
N LYS A 103 18.82 17.38 11.19
CA LYS A 103 18.48 17.10 9.78
C LYS A 103 17.01 17.33 9.48
N LEU A 104 16.15 17.21 10.49
CA LEU A 104 14.74 17.61 10.46
C LEU A 104 14.54 18.76 11.45
N GLU A 105 14.07 19.87 10.92
CA GLU A 105 13.79 21.07 11.71
C GLU A 105 12.29 21.26 11.91
N GLY A 106 11.93 22.02 12.94
CA GLY A 106 10.54 22.42 13.18
C GLY A 106 9.74 21.46 14.06
N ILE A 107 10.28 20.34 14.46
CA ILE A 107 9.62 19.36 15.34
C ILE A 107 10.06 19.59 16.78
N SER A 108 9.10 19.78 17.69
CA SER A 108 9.36 19.99 19.12
C SER A 108 9.23 18.72 19.95
N HIS A 109 8.26 17.85 19.62
CA HIS A 109 7.98 16.64 20.38
C HIS A 109 7.30 15.61 19.50
N ILE A 110 7.50 14.33 19.80
CA ILE A 110 6.85 13.20 19.16
C ILE A 110 6.26 12.30 20.24
N GLN A 111 5.00 11.95 20.10
CA GLN A 111 4.30 11.10 21.04
C GLN A 111 3.43 10.07 20.32
N ASP A 112 3.50 8.82 20.76
CA ASP A 112 2.61 7.76 20.30
C ASP A 112 1.40 7.71 21.21
N GLU A 113 0.25 8.11 20.68
CA GLU A 113 -1.05 8.07 21.36
C GLU A 113 -1.95 6.97 20.79
N SER A 114 -1.39 5.98 20.13
CA SER A 114 -2.16 4.87 19.56
C SER A 114 -2.81 4.05 20.67
N ASP A 115 -4.05 3.65 20.43
CA ASP A 115 -4.85 2.86 21.35
C ASP A 115 -5.69 1.80 20.61
N LYS A 116 -6.69 1.24 21.28
CA LYS A 116 -7.60 0.23 20.71
C LYS A 116 -8.46 0.75 19.55
N SER A 117 -8.67 2.08 19.49
CA SER A 117 -9.46 2.71 18.42
C SER A 117 -8.66 2.92 17.13
N GLY A 118 -7.34 2.87 17.20
CA GLY A 118 -6.48 3.01 16.04
C GLY A 118 -5.13 3.63 16.32
N MET A 119 -4.38 3.82 15.23
CA MET A 119 -3.09 4.47 15.26
C MET A 119 -3.26 5.99 15.39
N ARG A 120 -2.49 6.57 16.27
CA ARG A 120 -2.39 8.01 16.43
C ARG A 120 -0.98 8.38 16.89
N VAL A 121 -0.17 8.88 15.98
CA VAL A 121 1.16 9.44 16.30
C VAL A 121 1.09 10.94 16.16
N VAL A 122 1.43 11.64 17.22
CA VAL A 122 1.40 13.11 17.28
C VAL A 122 2.82 13.66 17.13
N ILE A 123 3.04 14.43 16.08
CA ILE A 123 4.29 15.14 15.82
C ILE A 123 4.02 16.62 16.05
N GLU A 124 4.40 17.12 17.23
CA GLU A 124 4.21 18.52 17.60
C GLU A 124 5.25 19.39 16.92
N LEU A 125 4.79 20.44 16.27
CA LEU A 125 5.65 21.39 15.58
C LEU A 125 6.00 22.58 16.46
N LYS A 126 7.12 23.20 16.19
CA LYS A 126 7.52 24.47 16.81
C LYS A 126 6.62 25.59 16.32
N ARG A 127 6.53 26.66 17.12
CA ARG A 127 5.74 27.84 16.79
C ARG A 127 6.22 28.47 15.47
N GLY A 128 5.27 28.81 14.59
CA GLY A 128 5.55 29.46 13.30
C GLY A 128 5.95 28.51 12.18
N GLU A 129 6.02 27.20 12.43
CA GLU A 129 6.30 26.21 11.39
C GLU A 129 5.08 25.99 10.49
N VAL A 130 5.35 25.72 9.22
CA VAL A 130 4.34 25.37 8.22
C VAL A 130 4.23 23.85 8.16
N PRO A 131 3.09 23.24 8.55
CA PRO A 131 2.95 21.77 8.64
C PRO A 131 3.23 21.04 7.33
N GLU A 132 2.80 21.59 6.20
CA GLU A 132 2.99 21.00 4.88
C GLU A 132 4.47 20.87 4.52
N VAL A 133 5.27 21.86 4.87
CA VAL A 133 6.74 21.85 4.61
C VAL A 133 7.42 20.79 5.47
N VAL A 134 7.08 20.72 6.75
CA VAL A 134 7.64 19.72 7.66
C VAL A 134 7.23 18.32 7.22
N LEU A 135 5.97 18.12 6.83
CA LEU A 135 5.47 16.83 6.35
C LEU A 135 6.20 16.40 5.06
N ASN A 136 6.43 17.32 4.13
CA ASN A 136 7.18 17.03 2.91
C ASN A 136 8.63 16.61 3.20
N ASN A 137 9.26 17.21 4.18
CA ASN A 137 10.60 16.80 4.63
C ASN A 137 10.59 15.43 5.30
N LEU A 138 9.56 15.11 6.07
CA LEU A 138 9.36 13.79 6.65
C LEU A 138 9.20 12.72 5.55
N TYR A 139 8.44 13.00 4.50
CA TYR A 139 8.31 12.08 3.36
C TYR A 139 9.64 11.85 2.65
N LYS A 140 10.48 12.86 2.52
CA LYS A 140 11.79 12.75 1.85
C LYS A 140 12.83 11.99 2.67
N GLN A 141 12.79 12.08 3.98
CA GLN A 141 13.86 11.63 4.85
C GLN A 141 13.53 10.41 5.70
N THR A 142 12.26 10.01 5.77
CA THR A 142 11.80 8.92 6.61
C THR A 142 10.89 7.95 5.86
N GLN A 143 10.56 6.82 6.49
CA GLN A 143 9.61 5.85 5.97
C GLN A 143 8.12 6.26 6.10
N LEU A 144 7.82 7.52 6.40
CA LEU A 144 6.47 8.06 6.17
C LEU A 144 6.11 8.04 4.68
N GLN A 145 7.10 8.00 3.81
CA GLN A 145 6.98 7.58 2.42
C GLN A 145 7.95 6.41 2.19
N ASP A 146 7.45 5.33 1.64
CA ASP A 146 8.25 4.16 1.31
C ASP A 146 7.79 3.56 -0.01
N THR A 147 8.56 2.67 -0.57
CA THR A 147 8.25 2.00 -1.83
C THR A 147 8.00 0.52 -1.61
N PHE A 148 7.00 -0.01 -2.30
CA PHE A 148 6.73 -1.44 -2.37
C PHE A 148 7.08 -1.94 -3.78
N GLY A 149 7.96 -2.93 -3.86
CA GLY A 149 8.31 -3.57 -5.13
C GLY A 149 7.28 -4.63 -5.52
N ILE A 150 6.51 -4.37 -6.57
CA ILE A 150 5.67 -5.40 -7.17
C ILE A 150 6.57 -6.41 -7.87
N ASN A 151 6.35 -7.69 -7.58
CA ASN A 151 7.01 -8.81 -8.25
C ASN A 151 6.00 -9.97 -8.34
N MET A 152 5.28 -10.03 -9.46
CA MET A 152 4.20 -11.00 -9.66
C MET A 152 4.73 -12.29 -10.26
N VAL A 153 5.40 -13.07 -9.43
CA VAL A 153 5.90 -14.39 -9.78
C VAL A 153 4.97 -15.45 -9.20
N ALA A 154 4.55 -16.38 -10.03
CA ALA A 154 3.73 -17.52 -9.65
C ALA A 154 4.35 -18.83 -10.15
N LEU A 155 4.06 -19.92 -9.45
CA LEU A 155 4.40 -21.26 -9.93
C LEU A 155 3.32 -21.73 -10.93
N ILE A 156 3.75 -21.95 -12.16
CA ILE A 156 2.92 -22.44 -13.25
C ILE A 156 3.54 -23.73 -13.76
N ASP A 157 2.82 -24.84 -13.65
CA ASP A 157 3.34 -26.19 -13.96
C ASP A 157 4.67 -26.49 -13.24
N GLY A 158 4.76 -26.05 -11.97
CA GLY A 158 5.93 -26.22 -11.13
C GLY A 158 7.11 -25.29 -11.45
N GLN A 159 6.97 -24.38 -12.40
CA GLN A 159 8.02 -23.43 -12.78
C GLN A 159 7.66 -22.00 -12.37
N PRO A 160 8.58 -21.24 -11.77
CA PRO A 160 8.35 -19.84 -11.47
C PRO A 160 8.30 -19.02 -12.74
N ARG A 161 7.25 -18.23 -12.90
CA ARG A 161 7.05 -17.33 -14.05
C ARG A 161 6.60 -15.95 -13.60
N LEU A 162 7.20 -14.93 -14.21
CA LEU A 162 6.76 -13.56 -14.08
C LEU A 162 5.53 -13.34 -14.95
N CYS A 163 4.44 -12.85 -14.34
CA CYS A 163 3.16 -12.67 -15.00
C CYS A 163 2.66 -11.25 -14.88
N ASN A 164 1.89 -10.80 -15.88
CA ASN A 164 1.06 -9.61 -15.76
C ASN A 164 -0.25 -9.94 -15.02
N LEU A 165 -1.07 -8.94 -14.72
CA LEU A 165 -2.32 -9.12 -13.99
C LEU A 165 -3.27 -10.08 -14.73
N LYS A 166 -3.47 -9.90 -16.02
CA LYS A 166 -4.36 -10.75 -16.82
C LYS A 166 -3.91 -12.21 -16.83
N GLN A 167 -2.61 -12.47 -17.02
CA GLN A 167 -2.03 -13.81 -17.00
C GLN A 167 -2.26 -14.52 -15.66
N LEU A 168 -2.06 -13.83 -14.54
CA LEU A 168 -2.31 -14.42 -13.21
C LEU A 168 -3.78 -14.82 -13.04
N LEU A 169 -4.72 -13.98 -13.46
CA LEU A 169 -6.16 -14.26 -13.37
C LEU A 169 -6.56 -15.42 -14.29
N GLU A 170 -6.05 -15.44 -15.51
CA GLU A 170 -6.32 -16.55 -16.47
C GLU A 170 -5.81 -17.90 -15.93
N ILE A 171 -4.58 -17.93 -15.41
CA ILE A 171 -3.97 -19.14 -14.85
C ILE A 171 -4.75 -19.62 -13.63
N PHE A 172 -5.18 -18.71 -12.76
CA PHE A 172 -6.02 -19.04 -11.61
C PHE A 172 -7.35 -19.66 -12.04
N LEU A 173 -8.02 -19.09 -13.03
CA LEU A 173 -9.30 -19.59 -13.55
C LEU A 173 -9.16 -20.98 -14.18
N GLU A 174 -8.10 -21.21 -14.94
CA GLU A 174 -7.80 -22.52 -15.53
C GLU A 174 -7.54 -23.56 -14.45
N HIS A 175 -6.75 -23.23 -13.45
CA HIS A 175 -6.50 -24.10 -12.29
C HIS A 175 -7.80 -24.44 -11.55
N ARG A 176 -8.69 -23.48 -11.35
CA ARG A 176 -10.00 -23.73 -10.74
C ARG A 176 -10.88 -24.66 -11.56
N ARG A 177 -10.89 -24.54 -12.87
CA ARG A 177 -11.59 -25.47 -13.75
C ARG A 177 -11.07 -26.90 -13.58
N GLU A 178 -9.77 -27.06 -13.58
CA GLU A 178 -9.12 -28.36 -13.38
C GLU A 178 -9.49 -28.99 -12.03
N VAL A 179 -9.40 -28.21 -10.94
CA VAL A 179 -9.73 -28.69 -9.59
C VAL A 179 -11.21 -29.09 -9.48
N VAL A 180 -12.12 -28.27 -9.99
CA VAL A 180 -13.56 -28.58 -9.98
C VAL A 180 -13.85 -29.83 -10.81
N THR A 181 -13.24 -29.98 -11.98
CA THR A 181 -13.38 -31.14 -12.84
C THR A 181 -12.89 -32.40 -12.13
N ARG A 182 -11.72 -32.40 -11.53
CA ARG A 182 -11.20 -33.57 -10.79
C ARG A 182 -12.09 -33.95 -9.62
N ARG A 183 -12.55 -32.98 -8.85
CA ARG A 183 -13.50 -33.23 -7.75
C ARG A 183 -14.77 -33.89 -8.23
N THR A 184 -15.39 -33.35 -9.26
CA THR A 184 -16.64 -33.88 -9.83
C THR A 184 -16.46 -35.29 -10.36
N VAL A 185 -15.38 -35.58 -11.08
CA VAL A 185 -15.04 -36.92 -11.56
C VAL A 185 -14.87 -37.90 -10.39
N PHE A 186 -14.25 -37.49 -9.29
CA PHE A 186 -14.12 -38.33 -8.10
C PHE A 186 -15.46 -38.57 -7.42
N GLU A 187 -16.29 -37.54 -7.27
CA GLU A 187 -17.62 -37.67 -6.64
C GLU A 187 -18.61 -38.51 -7.45
N LEU A 188 -18.41 -38.61 -8.76
CA LEU A 188 -19.27 -39.45 -9.66
C LEU A 188 -18.86 -40.92 -9.73
N ARG A 189 -17.76 -41.31 -9.12
CA ARG A 189 -17.31 -42.71 -9.03
C ARG A 189 -17.92 -43.44 -7.84
#